data_db6afb9debb698fd5d9627413a7eb880
#
_entry.id   db6afb9debb698fd5d9627413a7eb880
#
_cell.length_a   1.000
_cell.length_b   1.000
_cell.length_c   1.000
_cell.angle_alpha   90.00
_cell.angle_beta   90.00
_cell.angle_gamma   90.00
#
_symmetry.space_group_name_H-M   'P 1'
#
loop_
_entity.id
_entity.type
_entity.pdbx_description
1 polymer ?
#
loop_
_entity_poly.entity_id
_entity_poly.type
_entity_poly.pdbx_seq_one_letter_code
_entity_poly.pdbx_strand_id
1 'polypeptide(L)'
;MGGRTAERVALMAIHERYADAIMDGTKQVEFRKRRLADDIETVWVYATAPVSKVIGRFSVHEIVSGTPQAIWERFGSMGVIERDDFFAYYDGRVTAVAIVVGSAERLTDPIPLDEIDPRPAVPQSFAYLPATSSPVQAIA
;
A
#
# COMPACT_ATOMS: atom_id res chain seq x y z
N MET A 1 24.30 -4.13 15.87
CA MET A 1 23.57 -2.94 15.90
C MET A 1 22.25 -3.00 15.14
N GLY A 2 21.25 -3.46 15.73
CA GLY A 2 19.95 -3.46 15.13
C GLY A 2 19.27 -2.12 15.28
N GLY A 3 18.09 -1.98 14.83
CA GLY A 3 17.25 -0.86 15.17
C GLY A 3 17.45 0.41 14.38
N ARG A 4 18.03 0.32 13.19
CA ARG A 4 18.01 1.49 12.32
C ARG A 4 16.58 1.74 11.89
N THR A 5 16.04 2.92 12.20
CA THR A 5 14.71 3.31 11.81
C THR A 5 14.67 3.54 10.30
N ALA A 6 13.58 3.11 9.65
CA ALA A 6 13.39 3.39 8.24
C ALA A 6 13.37 4.90 8.02
N GLU A 7 14.07 5.37 7.00
CA GLU A 7 14.20 6.81 6.72
C GLU A 7 13.07 7.35 5.86
N ARG A 8 12.32 6.45 5.21
CA ARG A 8 11.22 6.85 4.35
C ARG A 8 10.09 5.85 4.41
N VAL A 9 8.92 6.32 3.99
CA VAL A 9 7.70 5.53 3.91
C VAL A 9 7.16 5.64 2.48
N ALA A 10 6.22 4.78 2.12
CA ALA A 10 5.51 4.91 0.87
C ALA A 10 4.14 5.52 1.12
N LEU A 11 3.69 6.34 0.18
CA LEU A 11 2.31 6.81 0.09
C LEU A 11 1.72 6.13 -1.14
N MET A 12 0.72 5.30 -0.96
CA MET A 12 0.17 4.46 -2.03
C MET A 12 -1.30 4.78 -2.27
N ALA A 13 -1.63 5.07 -3.54
CA ALA A 13 -3.01 5.29 -3.94
C ALA A 13 -3.69 3.95 -4.13
N ILE A 14 -4.75 3.71 -3.37
CA ILE A 14 -5.49 2.45 -3.39
C ILE A 14 -6.98 2.77 -3.53
N HIS A 15 -7.66 2.03 -4.41
CA HIS A 15 -9.09 2.20 -4.59
C HIS A 15 -9.82 2.01 -3.25
N GLU A 16 -10.82 2.82 -2.97
CA GLU A 16 -11.52 2.86 -1.69
C GLU A 16 -11.91 1.47 -1.19
N ARG A 17 -12.51 0.66 -2.05
CA ARG A 17 -12.94 -0.69 -1.69
C ARG A 17 -11.79 -1.55 -1.14
N TYR A 18 -10.65 -1.50 -1.81
CA TYR A 18 -9.49 -2.28 -1.38
C TYR A 18 -8.77 -1.64 -0.19
N ALA A 19 -8.76 -0.30 -0.14
CA ALA A 19 -8.19 0.41 1.00
C ALA A 19 -8.94 0.06 2.30
N ASP A 20 -10.26 0.08 2.26
CA ASP A 20 -11.08 -0.31 3.41
C ASP A 20 -10.85 -1.77 3.80
N ALA A 21 -10.74 -2.66 2.82
CA ALA A 21 -10.49 -4.08 3.08
C ALA A 21 -9.14 -4.32 3.74
N ILE A 22 -8.10 -3.55 3.39
CA ILE A 22 -6.81 -3.61 4.07
C ILE A 22 -6.96 -3.17 5.52
N MET A 23 -7.66 -2.07 5.75
CA MET A 23 -7.82 -1.51 7.09
C MET A 23 -8.65 -2.42 8.00
N ASP A 24 -9.64 -3.13 7.47
CA ASP A 24 -10.46 -4.03 8.28
C ASP A 24 -9.88 -5.44 8.41
N GLY A 25 -8.76 -5.72 7.74
CA GLY A 25 -8.05 -7.00 7.86
C GLY A 25 -8.49 -8.08 6.89
N THR A 26 -9.49 -7.84 6.05
CA THR A 26 -9.95 -8.86 5.10
C THR A 26 -9.03 -8.99 3.89
N LYS A 27 -8.37 -7.90 3.49
CA LYS A 27 -7.39 -7.92 2.41
C LYS A 27 -5.99 -7.94 3.01
N GLN A 28 -5.30 -9.06 2.85
CA GLN A 28 -3.99 -9.28 3.45
C GLN A 28 -2.83 -9.16 2.47
N VAL A 29 -3.12 -8.94 1.19
CA VAL A 29 -2.12 -8.76 0.14
C VAL A 29 -2.60 -7.67 -0.81
N GLU A 30 -1.71 -6.73 -1.13
CA GLU A 30 -1.94 -5.72 -2.15
C GLU A 30 -1.13 -6.08 -3.39
N PHE A 31 -1.77 -6.10 -4.55
CA PHE A 31 -1.12 -6.45 -5.82
C PHE A 31 -0.74 -5.19 -6.58
N ARG A 32 0.51 -5.10 -7.00
CA ARG A 32 1.02 -3.95 -7.74
C ARG A 32 1.81 -4.40 -8.96
N LYS A 33 1.98 -3.49 -9.91
CA LYS A 33 2.78 -3.74 -11.12
C LYS A 33 4.25 -3.44 -10.89
N ARG A 34 4.55 -2.49 -10.00
CA ARG A 34 5.91 -2.11 -9.64
C ARG A 34 6.20 -2.52 -8.20
N ARG A 35 7.44 -2.98 -8.00
CA ARG A 35 7.91 -3.38 -6.68
C ARG A 35 8.24 -2.14 -5.83
N LEU A 36 7.86 -2.17 -4.56
CA LEU A 36 8.36 -1.21 -3.58
C LEU A 36 9.85 -1.47 -3.34
N ALA A 37 10.57 -0.40 -2.99
CA ALA A 37 11.94 -0.54 -2.54
C ALA A 37 12.02 -1.37 -1.25
N ASP A 38 13.10 -2.11 -1.09
CA ASP A 38 13.22 -3.07 0.02
C ASP A 38 13.36 -2.39 1.39
N ASP A 39 13.70 -1.10 1.43
CA ASP A 39 13.81 -0.36 2.68
C ASP A 39 12.47 0.13 3.23
N ILE A 40 11.38 -0.02 2.49
CA ILE A 40 10.07 0.46 2.91
C ILE A 40 9.44 -0.52 3.90
N GLU A 41 9.20 -0.07 5.11
CA GLU A 41 8.55 -0.86 6.15
C GLU A 41 7.10 -0.46 6.39
N THR A 42 6.73 0.76 5.99
CA THR A 42 5.40 1.31 6.22
C THR A 42 4.83 1.91 4.94
N VAL A 43 3.58 1.59 4.67
CA VAL A 43 2.82 2.15 3.55
C VAL A 43 1.64 2.93 4.11
N TRP A 44 1.57 4.22 3.78
CA TRP A 44 0.40 5.05 4.05
C TRP A 44 -0.58 4.87 2.91
N VAL A 45 -1.83 4.62 3.26
CA VAL A 45 -2.88 4.30 2.30
C VAL A 45 -3.70 5.54 2.00
N TYR A 46 -3.57 6.03 0.77
CA TYR A 46 -4.39 7.11 0.24
C TYR A 46 -5.56 6.47 -0.52
N ALA A 47 -6.77 6.60 0.04
CA ALA A 47 -7.96 6.10 -0.65
C ALA A 47 -8.32 7.08 -1.76
N THR A 48 -8.43 6.56 -3.00
CA THR A 48 -8.67 7.41 -4.15
C THR A 48 -10.08 8.02 -4.13
N ALA A 49 -10.35 8.93 -5.08
CA ALA A 49 -11.65 9.59 -5.17
C ALA A 49 -12.81 8.58 -5.10
N PRO A 50 -13.91 8.91 -4.42
CA PRO A 50 -14.27 10.22 -3.88
C PRO A 50 -13.70 10.54 -2.49
N VAL A 51 -13.03 9.61 -1.82
CA VAL A 51 -12.47 9.85 -0.49
C VAL A 51 -11.33 10.87 -0.52
N SER A 52 -10.32 10.62 -1.37
CA SER A 52 -9.19 11.53 -1.60
C SER A 52 -8.48 11.95 -0.31
N LYS A 53 -8.24 10.97 0.57
CA LYS A 53 -7.59 11.19 1.87
C LYS A 53 -6.77 9.98 2.27
N VAL A 54 -5.77 10.20 3.11
CA VAL A 54 -5.03 9.13 3.77
C VAL A 54 -5.93 8.57 4.87
N ILE A 55 -6.24 7.29 4.80
CA ILE A 55 -7.16 6.65 5.75
C ILE A 55 -6.47 5.78 6.79
N GLY A 56 -5.20 5.45 6.58
CA GLY A 56 -4.48 4.59 7.51
C GLY A 56 -3.12 4.20 6.98
N ARG A 57 -2.51 3.23 7.62
CA ARG A 57 -1.21 2.69 7.22
C ARG A 57 -1.15 1.20 7.45
N PHE A 58 -0.23 0.54 6.77
CA PHE A 58 0.08 -0.86 7.07
C PHE A 58 1.60 -1.09 7.05
N SER A 59 2.03 -2.10 7.79
CA SER A 59 3.42 -2.54 7.75
C SER A 59 3.60 -3.57 6.64
N VAL A 60 4.76 -3.53 5.99
CA VAL A 60 5.12 -4.49 4.95
C VAL A 60 5.71 -5.72 5.61
N HIS A 61 5.04 -6.86 5.49
CA HIS A 61 5.55 -8.12 6.01
C HIS A 61 6.55 -8.74 5.04
N GLU A 62 6.20 -8.73 3.75
CA GLU A 62 7.00 -9.38 2.72
C GLU A 62 6.60 -8.80 1.37
N ILE A 63 7.54 -8.74 0.43
CA ILE A 63 7.27 -8.37 -0.96
C ILE A 63 7.74 -9.54 -1.84
N VAL A 64 6.82 -10.07 -2.63
CA VAL A 64 7.11 -11.23 -3.48
C VAL A 64 6.82 -10.87 -4.93
N SER A 65 7.82 -11.07 -5.79
CA SER A 65 7.66 -10.87 -7.24
C SER A 65 7.63 -12.23 -7.92
N GLY A 66 6.86 -12.34 -8.99
CA GLY A 66 6.78 -13.56 -9.77
C GLY A 66 5.90 -13.36 -10.99
N THR A 67 5.63 -14.44 -11.72
CA THR A 67 4.68 -14.36 -12.81
C THR A 67 3.27 -14.12 -12.25
N PRO A 68 2.37 -13.48 -13.01
CA PRO A 68 0.99 -13.33 -12.54
C PRO A 68 0.36 -14.66 -12.11
N GLN A 69 0.62 -15.74 -12.86
CA GLN A 69 0.07 -17.05 -12.49
C GLN A 69 0.61 -17.55 -11.15
N ALA A 70 1.92 -17.43 -10.91
CA ALA A 70 2.54 -17.87 -9.65
C ALA A 70 2.03 -17.04 -8.47
N ILE A 71 1.92 -15.73 -8.66
CA ILE A 71 1.42 -14.84 -7.61
C ILE A 71 -0.04 -15.15 -7.30
N TRP A 72 -0.85 -15.39 -8.32
CA TRP A 72 -2.25 -15.75 -8.11
C TRP A 72 -2.38 -17.07 -7.33
N GLU A 73 -1.61 -18.07 -7.71
CA GLU A 73 -1.66 -19.37 -7.04
C GLU A 73 -1.33 -19.29 -5.56
N ARG A 74 -0.37 -18.42 -5.21
CA ARG A 74 0.06 -18.28 -3.82
C ARG A 74 -0.80 -17.30 -3.02
N PHE A 75 -1.21 -16.19 -3.61
CA PHE A 75 -1.79 -15.07 -2.87
C PHE A 75 -3.21 -14.69 -3.30
N GLY A 76 -3.75 -15.32 -4.33
CA GLY A 76 -5.04 -14.89 -4.90
C GLY A 76 -6.18 -14.85 -3.90
N SER A 77 -6.21 -15.79 -2.96
CA SER A 77 -7.28 -15.86 -1.95
C SER A 77 -7.14 -14.79 -0.86
N MET A 78 -6.00 -14.08 -0.80
CA MET A 78 -5.70 -13.11 0.25
C MET A 78 -5.91 -11.67 -0.21
N GLY A 79 -6.20 -11.45 -1.48
CA GLY A 79 -6.21 -10.12 -2.08
C GLY A 79 -7.58 -9.50 -2.28
N VAL A 80 -8.65 -10.21 -1.99
CA VAL A 80 -10.03 -9.72 -2.16
C VAL A 80 -10.29 -9.20 -3.58
N ILE A 81 -9.79 -9.92 -4.57
CA ILE A 81 -9.98 -9.59 -5.98
C ILE A 81 -10.38 -10.86 -6.73
N GLU A 82 -11.33 -10.72 -7.66
CA GLU A 82 -11.72 -11.83 -8.50
C GLU A 82 -10.60 -12.21 -9.46
N ARG A 83 -10.51 -13.49 -9.80
CA ARG A 83 -9.46 -14.01 -10.67
C ARG A 83 -9.40 -13.26 -12.00
N ASP A 84 -10.54 -13.05 -12.63
CA ASP A 84 -10.58 -12.39 -13.94
C ASP A 84 -10.09 -10.94 -13.85
N ASP A 85 -10.44 -10.24 -12.78
CA ASP A 85 -9.98 -8.86 -12.56
C ASP A 85 -8.48 -8.82 -12.30
N PHE A 86 -7.96 -9.79 -11.56
CA PHE A 86 -6.53 -9.89 -11.32
C PHE A 86 -5.75 -10.05 -12.63
N PHE A 87 -6.16 -10.99 -13.47
CA PHE A 87 -5.46 -11.24 -14.73
C PHE A 87 -5.67 -10.10 -15.74
N ALA A 88 -6.82 -9.43 -15.70
CA ALA A 88 -7.03 -8.23 -16.51
C ALA A 88 -6.07 -7.11 -16.10
N TYR A 89 -5.87 -6.93 -14.78
CA TYR A 89 -4.95 -5.93 -14.26
C TYR A 89 -3.51 -6.17 -14.74
N TYR A 90 -3.09 -7.43 -14.82
CA TYR A 90 -1.75 -7.77 -15.26
C TYR A 90 -1.64 -8.10 -16.75
N ASP A 91 -2.68 -7.83 -17.52
CA ASP A 91 -2.66 -8.14 -18.96
C ASP A 91 -1.44 -7.51 -19.64
N GLY A 92 -0.72 -8.32 -20.42
CA GLY A 92 0.50 -7.89 -21.10
C GLY A 92 1.72 -7.79 -20.21
N ARG A 93 1.62 -8.15 -18.93
CA ARG A 93 2.73 -8.10 -17.97
C ARG A 93 3.28 -9.48 -17.69
N VAL A 94 4.59 -9.57 -17.57
CA VAL A 94 5.26 -10.84 -17.23
C VAL A 94 5.55 -10.95 -15.75
N THR A 95 5.49 -9.82 -15.01
CA THR A 95 5.80 -9.80 -13.58
C THR A 95 4.66 -9.18 -12.79
N ALA A 96 4.28 -9.84 -11.70
CA ALA A 96 3.34 -9.34 -10.72
C ALA A 96 4.06 -9.20 -9.38
N VAL A 97 3.57 -8.29 -8.53
CA VAL A 97 4.16 -8.04 -7.21
C VAL A 97 3.07 -8.16 -6.16
N ALA A 98 3.32 -8.99 -5.15
CA ALA A 98 2.46 -9.12 -3.98
C ALA A 98 3.14 -8.45 -2.80
N ILE A 99 2.46 -7.48 -2.20
CA ILE A 99 2.90 -6.84 -0.96
C ILE A 99 2.06 -7.44 0.15
N VAL A 100 2.70 -8.25 1.00
CA VAL A 100 2.01 -8.93 2.09
C VAL A 100 1.90 -7.98 3.27
N VAL A 101 0.67 -7.75 3.72
CA VAL A 101 0.35 -6.82 4.81
C VAL A 101 0.68 -7.49 6.14
N GLY A 102 1.47 -6.83 6.96
CA GLY A 102 1.76 -7.28 8.32
C GLY A 102 0.65 -6.88 9.28
N SER A 103 0.60 -5.60 9.63
CA SER A 103 -0.45 -5.04 10.48
C SER A 103 -1.00 -3.79 9.81
N ALA A 104 -2.27 -3.48 10.06
CA ALA A 104 -2.91 -2.30 9.50
C ALA A 104 -3.56 -1.49 10.62
N GLU A 105 -3.44 -0.16 10.51
CA GLU A 105 -4.00 0.78 11.47
C GLU A 105 -4.79 1.84 10.73
N ARG A 106 -6.08 1.94 11.04
CA ARG A 106 -6.92 3.00 10.47
C ARG A 106 -6.75 4.27 11.30
N LEU A 107 -6.64 5.41 10.61
CA LEU A 107 -6.67 6.70 11.27
C LEU A 107 -8.07 6.98 11.82
N THR A 108 -8.15 7.57 13.01
CA THR A 108 -9.41 8.05 13.56
C THR A 108 -10.02 9.10 12.63
N ASP A 109 -9.19 10.03 12.16
CA ASP A 109 -9.62 11.10 11.26
C ASP A 109 -8.79 11.02 9.98
N PRO A 110 -9.40 10.67 8.83
CA PRO A 110 -8.67 10.70 7.56
C PRO A 110 -8.04 12.06 7.28
N ILE A 111 -6.88 12.05 6.64
CA ILE A 111 -6.05 13.24 6.46
C ILE A 111 -5.93 13.59 4.99
N PRO A 112 -6.36 14.81 4.58
CA PRO A 112 -6.12 15.25 3.21
C PRO A 112 -4.65 15.53 2.97
N LEU A 113 -4.19 15.41 1.73
CA LEU A 113 -2.77 15.57 1.41
C LEU A 113 -2.21 16.95 1.74
N ASP A 114 -3.07 17.99 1.75
CA ASP A 114 -2.61 19.34 2.08
C ASP A 114 -2.26 19.54 3.56
N GLU A 115 -2.56 18.56 4.39
CA GLU A 115 -2.14 18.58 5.80
C GLU A 115 -0.82 17.85 6.02
N ILE A 116 -0.23 17.27 4.98
CA ILE A 116 1.09 16.64 5.05
C ILE A 116 2.14 17.69 4.66
N ASP A 117 3.18 17.82 5.45
CA ASP A 117 4.24 18.77 5.21
C ASP A 117 5.59 18.05 5.00
N PRO A 118 6.26 18.20 3.85
CA PRO A 118 5.80 18.94 2.67
C PRO A 118 4.64 18.23 1.97
N ARG A 119 3.76 19.01 1.33
CA ARG A 119 2.57 18.47 0.66
C ARG A 119 2.97 17.60 -0.52
N PRO A 120 2.60 16.30 -0.52
CA PRO A 120 2.86 15.46 -1.67
C PRO A 120 1.80 15.68 -2.77
N ALA A 121 2.18 15.36 -4.00
CA ALA A 121 1.19 15.25 -5.06
C ALA A 121 0.38 13.97 -4.88
N VAL A 122 -0.81 13.92 -5.45
CA VAL A 122 -1.60 12.69 -5.49
C VAL A 122 -0.79 11.64 -6.28
N PRO A 123 -0.41 10.52 -5.67
CA PRO A 123 0.38 9.53 -6.40
C PRO A 123 -0.45 8.81 -7.45
N GLN A 124 0.14 8.53 -8.62
CA GLN A 124 -0.54 7.72 -9.63
C GLN A 124 -0.56 6.25 -9.25
N SER A 125 0.44 5.82 -8.52
CA SER A 125 0.53 4.48 -7.95
C SER A 125 1.04 4.61 -6.52
N PHE A 126 2.33 4.88 -6.35
CA PHE A 126 2.89 5.20 -5.04
C PHE A 126 4.07 6.17 -5.19
N ALA A 127 4.38 6.84 -4.11
CA ALA A 127 5.51 7.74 -4.00
C ALA A 127 6.18 7.54 -2.65
N TYR A 128 7.44 7.93 -2.54
CA TYR A 128 8.16 7.83 -1.27
C TYR A 128 8.16 9.18 -0.57
N LEU A 129 8.00 9.15 0.75
CA LEU A 129 8.02 10.34 1.60
C LEU A 129 9.04 10.11 2.72
N PRO A 130 9.65 11.21 3.23
CA PRO A 130 10.46 11.10 4.45
C PRO A 130 9.61 10.55 5.59
N ALA A 131 10.16 9.67 6.40
CA ALA A 131 9.46 9.13 7.57
C ALA A 131 9.11 10.20 8.59
N THR A 132 9.79 11.35 8.50
CA THR A 132 9.54 12.51 9.38
C THR A 132 8.47 13.46 8.86
N SER A 133 7.84 13.15 7.73
CA SER A 133 6.76 14.00 7.20
C SER A 133 5.58 14.06 8.16
N SER A 134 5.05 15.26 8.39
CA SER A 134 3.80 15.44 9.10
C SER A 134 2.65 15.08 8.17
N PRO A 135 1.61 14.37 8.62
CA PRO A 135 1.31 13.99 9.99
C PRO A 135 1.78 12.57 10.34
N VAL A 136 2.71 12.00 9.61
CA VAL A 136 3.21 10.65 9.86
C VAL A 136 3.67 10.50 11.30
N GLN A 137 4.30 11.54 11.87
CA GLN A 137 4.74 11.54 13.25
C GLN A 137 3.60 11.59 14.26
N ALA A 138 2.48 12.18 13.90
CA ALA A 138 1.37 12.41 14.82
C ALA A 138 0.62 11.12 15.18
N ILE A 139 0.93 10.03 14.52
CA ILE A 139 0.23 8.76 14.72
C ILE A 139 1.00 7.83 15.65
N ALA A 140 2.25 8.12 15.86
CA ALA A 140 3.11 7.26 16.67
C ALA A 140 2.61 7.03 18.09
#